data_54fb31ec40618922cdc92e59d4cd7ba1
#
_entry.id   54fb31ec40618922cdc92e59d4cd7ba1
#
_cell.length_a   1.000
_cell.length_b   1.000
_cell.length_c   1.000
_cell.angle_alpha   90.00
_cell.angle_beta   90.00
_cell.angle_gamma   90.00
#
_symmetry.space_group_name_H-M   'P 1'
#
loop_
_entity.id
_entity.type
_entity.pdbx_description
1 polymer ?
#
loop_
_entity_poly.entity_id
_entity_poly.type
_entity_poly.pdbx_seq_one_letter_code
_entity_poly.pdbx_strand_id
1 'polypeptide(L)'
;KSIPAVLIESCIFLGGDIRCADYAAPGTEAVGTNAIPALRDRGGCTLANHGVLAVGKDLAQAYLRAEYIEDVAKVYTFSKALGTPVELASL
;
A
#
# COMPACT_ATOMS: atom_id res chain seq x y z
N LYS A 1 -5.97 1.39 -8.40
CA LYS A 1 -6.97 1.69 -7.38
C LYS A 1 -6.37 1.50 -6.00
N SER A 2 -6.64 2.43 -5.09
CA SER A 2 -6.12 2.37 -3.72
C SER A 2 -6.80 1.27 -2.91
N ILE A 3 -6.06 0.73 -1.93
CA ILE A 3 -6.62 -0.14 -0.91
C ILE A 3 -6.94 0.74 0.28
N PRO A 4 -8.23 0.88 0.65
CA PRO A 4 -8.62 1.78 1.75
C PRO A 4 -8.06 1.33 3.10
N ALA A 5 -7.91 2.27 4.02
CA ALA A 5 -7.48 1.99 5.38
C ALA A 5 -8.63 1.40 6.18
N VAL A 6 -8.74 0.09 6.20
CA VAL A 6 -9.80 -0.64 6.95
C VAL A 6 -9.27 -1.30 8.22
N LEU A 7 -7.95 -1.27 8.43
CA LEU A 7 -7.31 -1.76 9.64
C LEU A 7 -6.48 -0.66 10.29
N ILE A 8 -6.40 -0.69 11.61
CA ILE A 8 -5.56 0.22 12.39
C ILE A 8 -4.11 0.14 11.92
N GLU A 9 -3.62 -1.06 11.61
CA GLU A 9 -2.25 -1.28 11.13
C GLU A 9 -1.94 -0.49 9.86
N SER A 10 -2.92 -0.31 8.98
CA SER A 10 -2.74 0.51 7.78
C SER A 10 -2.40 1.96 8.15
N CYS A 11 -3.09 2.51 9.14
CA CYS A 11 -2.83 3.87 9.60
C CYS A 11 -1.51 3.99 10.37
N ILE A 12 -1.25 3.06 11.30
CA ILE A 12 -0.08 3.13 12.18
C ILE A 12 1.22 2.85 11.42
N PHE A 13 1.26 1.79 10.61
CA PHE A 13 2.50 1.31 9.99
C PHE A 13 2.69 1.78 8.57
N LEU A 14 1.61 2.11 7.86
CA LEU A 14 1.67 2.50 6.45
C LEU A 14 1.28 3.95 6.21
N GLY A 15 0.68 4.61 7.19
CA GLY A 15 0.31 6.02 7.11
C GLY A 15 -1.09 6.29 6.56
N GLY A 16 -1.87 5.28 6.24
CA GLY A 16 -3.22 5.41 5.73
C GLY A 16 -3.55 4.39 4.64
N ASP A 17 -4.27 4.82 3.62
CA ASP A 17 -4.58 3.95 2.48
C ASP A 17 -3.31 3.56 1.72
N ILE A 18 -3.39 2.48 0.97
CA ILE A 18 -2.29 2.00 0.12
C ILE A 18 -2.63 2.41 -1.31
N ARG A 19 -1.89 3.38 -1.82
CA ARG A 19 -2.12 3.90 -3.17
C ARG A 19 -1.51 2.99 -4.22
N CYS A 20 -2.05 3.07 -5.44
CA CYS A 20 -1.52 2.32 -6.57
C CYS A 20 -0.80 3.30 -7.50
N ALA A 21 0.49 3.07 -7.73
CA ALA A 21 1.25 3.86 -8.68
C ALA A 21 0.81 3.52 -10.10
N ASP A 22 0.79 4.53 -10.97
CA ASP A 22 0.44 4.33 -12.38
C ASP A 22 1.38 3.34 -13.05
N TYR A 23 0.84 2.60 -14.00
CA TYR A 23 1.62 1.60 -14.72
C TYR A 23 2.79 2.21 -15.47
N ALA A 24 3.93 1.53 -15.45
CA ALA A 24 5.08 1.83 -16.27
C ALA A 24 5.72 0.50 -16.70
N ALA A 25 6.36 0.49 -17.86
CA ALA A 25 6.99 -0.71 -18.38
C ALA A 25 8.18 -1.12 -17.49
N PRO A 26 8.38 -2.43 -17.27
CA PRO A 26 9.49 -2.92 -16.45
C PRO A 26 10.84 -2.40 -16.94
N GLY A 27 11.71 -2.03 -16.00
CA GLY A 27 13.07 -1.58 -16.32
C GLY A 27 13.17 -0.15 -16.80
N THR A 28 12.09 0.64 -16.74
CA THR A 28 12.12 2.05 -17.11
C THR A 28 12.16 2.94 -15.87
N GLU A 29 12.66 4.17 -16.02
CA GLU A 29 12.67 5.17 -14.95
C GLU A 29 11.25 5.51 -14.49
N ALA A 30 10.27 5.39 -15.37
CA ALA A 30 8.89 5.72 -15.05
C ALA A 30 8.33 4.88 -13.89
N VAL A 31 8.83 3.66 -13.68
CA VAL A 31 8.42 2.85 -12.53
C VAL A 31 8.69 3.59 -11.22
N GLY A 32 9.89 4.12 -11.06
CA GLY A 32 10.27 4.90 -9.88
C GLY A 32 9.57 6.24 -9.81
N THR A 33 9.51 6.96 -10.93
CA THR A 33 8.88 8.28 -10.99
C THR A 33 7.39 8.20 -10.62
N ASN A 34 6.69 7.20 -11.12
CA ASN A 34 5.26 7.00 -10.82
C ASN A 34 5.02 6.56 -9.38
N ALA A 35 6.01 5.95 -8.73
CA ALA A 35 5.89 5.54 -7.34
C ALA A 35 5.96 6.71 -6.37
N ILE A 36 6.63 7.80 -6.72
CA ILE A 36 6.83 8.93 -5.81
C ILE A 36 5.51 9.49 -5.25
N PRO A 37 4.51 9.87 -6.08
CA PRO A 37 3.26 10.38 -5.51
C PRO A 37 2.49 9.32 -4.71
N ALA A 38 2.61 8.04 -5.07
CA ALA A 38 1.95 6.98 -4.33
C ALA A 38 2.58 6.72 -2.97
N LEU A 39 3.87 7.04 -2.81
CA LEU A 39 4.61 6.88 -1.55
C LEU A 39 4.53 8.10 -0.62
N ARG A 40 3.95 9.21 -1.07
CA ARG A 40 3.93 10.42 -0.24
C ARG A 40 3.20 10.17 1.06
N ASP A 41 3.89 10.37 2.19
CA ASP A 41 3.38 10.14 3.55
C ASP A 41 2.92 8.70 3.78
N ARG A 42 3.54 7.73 3.08
CA ARG A 42 3.19 6.32 3.18
C ARG A 42 4.43 5.45 3.32
N GLY A 43 4.23 4.29 3.95
CA GLY A 43 5.28 3.28 4.09
C GLY A 43 5.38 2.34 2.91
N GLY A 44 4.48 2.44 1.95
CA GLY A 44 4.50 1.61 0.75
C GLY A 44 3.34 1.90 -0.16
N CYS A 45 3.37 1.26 -1.32
CA CYS A 45 2.32 1.38 -2.32
C CYS A 45 2.26 0.11 -3.16
N THR A 46 1.23 -0.03 -3.98
CA THR A 46 1.23 -1.04 -5.04
C THR A 46 1.73 -0.40 -6.33
N LEU A 47 2.29 -1.22 -7.19
CA LEU A 47 2.73 -0.83 -8.54
C LEU A 47 1.81 -1.55 -9.52
N ALA A 48 1.06 -0.81 -10.30
CA ALA A 48 0.07 -1.39 -11.22
C ALA A 48 0.71 -2.47 -12.10
N ASN A 49 0.14 -3.67 -12.04
CA ASN A 49 0.57 -4.86 -12.81
C ASN A 49 1.98 -5.38 -12.49
N HIS A 50 2.61 -4.88 -11.41
CA HIS A 50 3.94 -5.36 -10.99
C HIS A 50 3.92 -6.04 -9.62
N GLY A 51 3.41 -5.35 -8.60
CA GLY A 51 3.44 -5.85 -7.22
C GLY A 51 3.42 -4.71 -6.23
N VAL A 52 4.24 -4.81 -5.18
CA VAL A 52 4.30 -3.80 -4.12
C VAL A 52 5.70 -3.21 -3.97
N LEU A 53 5.74 -2.01 -3.43
CA LEU A 53 6.99 -1.33 -3.05
C LEU A 53 6.81 -0.85 -1.62
N ALA A 54 7.72 -1.23 -0.74
CA ALA A 54 7.73 -0.78 0.64
C ALA A 54 9.05 -0.07 0.93
N VAL A 55 8.99 0.95 1.76
CA VAL A 55 10.14 1.75 2.16
C VAL A 55 10.21 1.83 3.68
N GLY A 56 11.38 2.12 4.22
CA GLY A 56 11.58 2.25 5.66
C GLY A 56 12.96 2.77 5.96
N LYS A 57 13.21 3.00 7.26
CA LYS A 57 14.53 3.49 7.72
C LYS A 57 15.64 2.44 7.56
N ASP A 58 15.24 1.17 7.49
CA ASP A 58 16.15 0.03 7.28
C ASP A 58 15.38 -1.09 6.57
N LEU A 59 16.09 -2.15 6.22
CA LEU A 59 15.49 -3.28 5.50
C LEU A 59 14.44 -4.01 6.35
N ALA A 60 14.69 -4.13 7.65
CA ALA A 60 13.74 -4.81 8.55
C ALA A 60 12.39 -4.08 8.59
N GLN A 61 12.41 -2.75 8.68
CA GLN A 61 11.17 -1.96 8.67
C GLN A 61 10.47 -2.03 7.31
N ALA A 62 11.23 -1.93 6.22
CA ALA A 62 10.65 -2.03 4.87
C ALA A 62 10.00 -3.39 4.65
N TYR A 63 10.64 -4.47 5.10
CA TYR A 63 10.10 -5.81 4.98
C TYR A 63 8.79 -5.96 5.77
N LEU A 64 8.79 -5.48 7.01
CA LEU A 64 7.59 -5.52 7.86
C LEU A 64 6.42 -4.76 7.20
N ARG A 65 6.70 -3.60 6.62
CA ARG A 65 5.68 -2.83 5.91
C ARG A 65 5.16 -3.56 4.68
N ALA A 66 6.03 -4.27 3.97
CA ALA A 66 5.60 -5.11 2.84
C ALA A 66 4.63 -6.21 3.30
N GLU A 67 4.90 -6.83 4.44
CA GLU A 67 4.00 -7.82 5.03
C GLU A 67 2.65 -7.21 5.40
N TYR A 68 2.64 -6.02 5.99
CA TYR A 68 1.39 -5.32 6.32
C TYR A 68 0.57 -4.97 5.08
N ILE A 69 1.22 -4.58 3.98
CA ILE A 69 0.51 -4.32 2.73
C ILE A 69 -0.24 -5.58 2.27
N GLU A 70 0.42 -6.72 2.31
CA GLU A 70 -0.19 -7.99 1.93
C GLU A 70 -1.36 -8.35 2.84
N ASP A 71 -1.18 -8.21 4.16
CA ASP A 71 -2.22 -8.51 5.14
C ASP A 71 -3.44 -7.61 4.97
N VAL A 72 -3.23 -6.31 4.83
CA VAL A 72 -4.31 -5.34 4.64
C VAL A 72 -5.08 -5.63 3.35
N ALA A 73 -4.36 -5.96 2.27
CA ALA A 73 -4.98 -6.31 1.00
C ALA A 73 -5.87 -7.54 1.12
N LYS A 74 -5.40 -8.57 1.84
CA LYS A 74 -6.17 -9.79 2.08
C LYS A 74 -7.42 -9.51 2.90
N VAL A 75 -7.26 -8.81 4.01
CA VAL A 75 -8.39 -8.50 4.91
C VAL A 75 -9.43 -7.65 4.16
N TYR A 76 -9.00 -6.65 3.42
CA TYR A 76 -9.90 -5.84 2.63
C TYR A 76 -10.68 -6.68 1.61
N THR A 77 -9.98 -7.56 0.90
CA THR A 77 -10.59 -8.42 -0.12
C THR A 77 -11.65 -9.33 0.49
N PHE A 78 -11.34 -9.99 1.61
CA PHE A 78 -12.28 -10.87 2.29
C PHE A 78 -13.43 -10.10 2.92
N SER A 79 -13.16 -8.92 3.48
CA SER A 79 -14.21 -8.08 4.06
C SER A 79 -15.22 -7.64 3.01
N LYS A 80 -14.79 -7.33 1.80
CA LYS A 80 -15.69 -6.98 0.70
C LYS A 80 -16.58 -8.14 0.29
N ALA A 81 -16.12 -9.36 0.43
CA ALA A 81 -16.94 -10.55 0.16
C ALA A 81 -18.05 -10.73 1.20
N LEU A 82 -17.84 -10.24 2.43
CA LEU A 82 -18.82 -10.32 3.52
C LEU A 82 -19.80 -9.13 3.52
N GLY A 83 -19.41 -8.00 2.98
CA GLY A 83 -20.22 -6.78 3.01
C GLY A 83 -19.42 -5.56 2.62
N THR A 84 -19.72 -4.42 3.24
CA THR A 84 -19.04 -3.16 2.97
C THR A 84 -18.12 -2.83 4.14
N PRO A 85 -16.79 -2.90 3.98
CA PRO A 85 -15.86 -2.54 5.04
C PRO A 85 -15.96 -1.05 5.39
N VAL A 86 -15.75 -0.74 6.66
CA VAL A 86 -15.73 0.65 7.13
C VAL A 86 -14.31 1.18 7.03
N GLU A 87 -14.15 2.33 6.37
CA GLU A 87 -12.86 2.97 6.22
C GLU A 87 -12.57 3.87 7.44
N LEU A 88 -11.32 3.84 7.89
CA LEU A 88 -10.85 4.72 8.94
C LEU A 88 -10.41 6.05 8.33
N ALA A 89 -10.91 7.16 8.87
CA ALA A 89 -10.51 8.49 8.39
C ALA A 89 -9.08 8.82 8.83
N SER A 90 -8.75 8.49 10.10
CA SER A 90 -7.42 8.67 10.69
C SER A 90 -7.41 8.03 12.07
N LEU A 91 -6.25 7.97 12.66
CA LEU A 91 -6.13 7.60 14.06
C LEU A 91 -6.01 8.83 14.92
#